data_2edb435b34d194322970cdec54eb0f30
#
_entry.id   2edb435b34d194322970cdec54eb0f30
#
_cell.length_a   1.000
_cell.length_b   1.000
_cell.length_c   1.000
_cell.angle_alpha   90.00
_cell.angle_beta   90.00
_cell.angle_gamma   90.00
#
_symmetry.space_group_name_H-M   'P 1'
#
loop_
_entity.id
_entity.type
_entity.pdbx_description
1 polymer ?
#
loop_
_entity_poly.entity_id
_entity_poly.type
_entity_poly.pdbx_seq_one_letter_code
_entity_poly.pdbx_strand_id
1 'polypeptide(L)'
;MLLDIIGVSAADSTGKISYFPVLIGNDIPEASKKLIVSKMEQILTNNGFGSMNRADRFVMLAKCNILQKDVAPTTPPRINQKIEVTFILGDAVENKTYASTTLALSGIGINETKAWQTAINTIKPANPAFQQMFGEAAQKIESFYSESCESIISKAKTLASSGKSYEAIASLMSVPDICHDCYEKAMAAAGEIYQNKIDSDGAALLAKAKNAWAVSADENGADLAMTYLNEIPVTSASFSDAEELANVISKKMSSEKERKWKLKMQEYQDEKAFRDRDQANSHARSMATIAAARSVAEKWAENQPETKVYYNW
;
A
#
# COMPACT_ATOMS: atom_id res chain seq x y z
N MET A 1 9.37 -43.05 0.26
CA MET A 1 9.41 -41.97 1.27
C MET A 1 8.74 -40.76 0.63
N LEU A 2 7.42 -40.62 0.83
CA LEU A 2 6.58 -39.60 0.24
C LEU A 2 6.82 -38.32 1.02
N LEU A 3 7.30 -37.26 0.34
CA LEU A 3 7.30 -35.91 0.87
C LEU A 3 5.90 -35.31 0.67
N ASP A 4 5.18 -35.13 1.76
CA ASP A 4 3.96 -34.34 1.83
C ASP A 4 4.27 -32.90 1.40
N ILE A 5 3.80 -32.54 0.24
CA ILE A 5 3.69 -31.15 -0.19
C ILE A 5 2.56 -30.55 0.64
N ILE A 6 2.91 -29.79 1.67
CA ILE A 6 1.96 -28.94 2.40
C ILE A 6 1.43 -27.94 1.37
N GLY A 7 0.25 -28.23 0.85
CA GLY A 7 -0.54 -27.28 0.10
C GLY A 7 -0.81 -26.08 0.97
N VAL A 8 -0.13 -24.96 0.72
CA VAL A 8 -0.58 -23.66 1.16
C VAL A 8 -1.88 -23.43 0.41
N SER A 9 -2.98 -23.74 1.09
CA SER A 9 -4.31 -23.32 0.68
C SER A 9 -4.23 -21.81 0.45
N ALA A 10 -4.43 -21.40 -0.79
CA ALA A 10 -4.74 -20.02 -1.10
C ALA A 10 -5.98 -19.70 -0.25
N ALA A 11 -5.77 -18.99 0.84
CA ALA A 11 -6.86 -18.49 1.65
C ALA A 11 -7.75 -17.69 0.73
N ASP A 12 -9.00 -18.08 0.68
CA ASP A 12 -10.12 -17.47 0.01
C ASP A 12 -10.06 -15.95 0.19
N SER A 13 -9.42 -15.24 -0.73
CA SER A 13 -9.40 -13.79 -0.80
C SER A 13 -10.75 -13.35 -1.39
N THR A 14 -11.81 -13.65 -0.65
CA THR A 14 -13.09 -13.02 -0.91
C THR A 14 -12.88 -11.52 -0.70
N GLY A 15 -12.85 -10.75 -1.77
CA GLY A 15 -12.73 -9.31 -1.95
C GLY A 15 -12.99 -8.41 -0.75
N LYS A 16 -12.24 -8.59 0.33
CA LYS A 16 -12.45 -7.87 1.57
C LYS A 16 -11.61 -6.60 1.57
N ILE A 17 -12.31 -5.49 1.51
CA ILE A 17 -11.73 -4.19 1.83
C ILE A 17 -11.18 -4.26 3.25
N SER A 18 -9.93 -3.85 3.46
CA SER A 18 -9.35 -3.65 4.77
C SER A 18 -9.23 -2.16 5.08
N TYR A 19 -9.44 -1.78 6.34
CA TYR A 19 -9.40 -0.40 6.78
C TYR A 19 -8.31 -0.20 7.83
N PHE A 20 -7.56 0.89 7.69
CA PHE A 20 -6.62 1.35 8.70
C PHE A 20 -7.31 2.33 9.66
N PRO A 21 -7.25 2.14 11.00
CA PRO A 21 -7.87 3.04 11.96
C PRO A 21 -7.07 4.34 12.12
N VAL A 22 -7.73 5.49 11.99
CA VAL A 22 -7.16 6.83 12.17
C VAL A 22 -8.01 7.60 13.17
N LEU A 23 -7.40 8.17 14.21
CA LEU A 23 -8.07 9.01 15.20
C LEU A 23 -7.74 10.48 14.96
N ILE A 24 -8.75 11.33 14.89
CA ILE A 24 -8.62 12.79 14.82
C ILE A 24 -9.17 13.43 16.09
N GLY A 25 -8.41 14.33 16.68
CA GLY A 25 -8.79 15.15 17.81
C GLY A 25 -7.62 15.44 18.75
N ASN A 26 -7.44 16.71 19.08
CA ASN A 26 -6.35 17.18 19.95
C ASN A 26 -6.73 17.18 21.43
N ASP A 27 -8.04 17.31 21.75
CA ASP A 27 -8.54 17.45 23.12
C ASP A 27 -8.90 16.13 23.81
N ILE A 28 -8.45 15.00 23.25
CA ILE A 28 -8.70 13.67 23.80
C ILE A 28 -7.53 13.30 24.74
N PRO A 29 -7.79 12.90 26.01
CA PRO A 29 -6.74 12.43 26.89
C PRO A 29 -5.95 11.25 26.28
N GLU A 30 -4.63 11.26 26.39
CA GLU A 30 -3.76 10.30 25.68
C GLU A 30 -4.11 8.82 25.96
N ALA A 31 -4.44 8.50 27.20
CA ALA A 31 -4.90 7.16 27.55
C ALA A 31 -6.24 6.77 26.88
N SER A 32 -7.08 7.76 26.57
CA SER A 32 -8.35 7.56 25.88
C SER A 32 -8.17 7.41 24.37
N LYS A 33 -7.17 8.08 23.79
CA LYS A 33 -6.80 7.91 22.36
C LYS A 33 -6.47 6.44 22.07
N LYS A 34 -5.60 5.82 22.87
CA LYS A 34 -5.24 4.40 22.73
C LYS A 34 -6.46 3.49 22.83
N LEU A 35 -7.38 3.80 23.74
CA LEU A 35 -8.59 3.00 23.93
C LEU A 35 -9.54 3.11 22.71
N ILE A 36 -9.70 4.31 22.13
CA ILE A 36 -10.51 4.50 20.92
C ILE A 36 -9.93 3.69 19.76
N VAL A 37 -8.62 3.81 19.51
CA VAL A 37 -7.95 3.04 18.44
C VAL A 37 -8.16 1.54 18.64
N SER A 38 -7.99 1.02 19.87
CA SER A 38 -8.24 -0.39 20.17
C SER A 38 -9.71 -0.78 19.93
N LYS A 39 -10.66 0.10 20.23
CA LYS A 39 -12.08 -0.15 19.90
C LYS A 39 -12.33 -0.17 18.40
N MET A 40 -11.67 0.70 17.63
CA MET A 40 -11.76 0.69 16.17
C MET A 40 -11.22 -0.61 15.61
N GLU A 41 -10.07 -1.09 16.07
CA GLU A 41 -9.49 -2.37 15.68
C GLU A 41 -10.44 -3.54 15.97
N GLN A 42 -11.11 -3.53 17.15
CA GLN A 42 -12.12 -4.52 17.50
C GLN A 42 -13.35 -4.45 16.59
N ILE A 43 -13.82 -3.24 16.25
CA ILE A 43 -14.93 -3.05 15.30
C ILE A 43 -14.57 -3.60 13.93
N LEU A 44 -13.39 -3.26 13.41
CA LEU A 44 -12.90 -3.75 12.12
C LEU A 44 -12.79 -5.28 12.12
N THR A 45 -12.18 -5.86 13.14
CA THR A 45 -11.98 -7.31 13.24
C THR A 45 -13.32 -8.07 13.36
N ASN A 46 -14.25 -7.58 14.20
CA ASN A 46 -15.55 -8.22 14.37
C ASN A 46 -16.44 -8.18 13.12
N ASN A 47 -16.23 -7.19 12.25
CA ASN A 47 -16.98 -7.07 11.01
C ASN A 47 -16.21 -7.65 9.80
N GLY A 48 -15.02 -8.24 10.02
CA GLY A 48 -14.24 -8.90 9.00
C GLY A 48 -13.42 -7.97 8.09
N PHE A 49 -13.19 -6.73 8.52
CA PHE A 49 -12.44 -5.69 7.82
C PHE A 49 -11.10 -5.34 8.49
N GLY A 50 -10.70 -6.13 9.51
CA GLY A 50 -9.42 -5.94 10.18
C GLY A 50 -8.25 -6.29 9.27
N SER A 51 -7.23 -5.41 9.25
CA SER A 51 -5.98 -5.64 8.56
C SER A 51 -4.81 -5.56 9.53
N MET A 52 -3.83 -6.43 9.33
CA MET A 52 -2.53 -6.31 9.98
C MET A 52 -1.58 -5.38 9.22
N ASN A 53 -2.00 -4.91 8.04
CA ASN A 53 -1.20 -4.08 7.16
C ASN A 53 -1.54 -2.60 7.36
N ARG A 54 -0.59 -1.79 7.84
CA ARG A 54 -0.76 -0.34 8.06
C ARG A 54 -0.78 0.50 6.78
N ALA A 55 -0.73 -0.14 5.64
CA ALA A 55 -0.61 0.51 4.35
C ALA A 55 -1.91 0.47 3.53
N ASP A 56 -3.03 0.26 4.18
CA ASP A 56 -4.31 0.20 3.51
C ASP A 56 -4.74 1.59 3.02
N ARG A 57 -5.21 1.63 1.79
CA ARG A 57 -5.77 2.81 1.14
C ARG A 57 -7.03 3.30 1.84
N PHE A 58 -7.84 2.36 2.32
CA PHE A 58 -9.07 2.67 3.02
C PHE A 58 -8.83 2.92 4.49
N VAL A 59 -9.49 3.93 5.03
CA VAL A 59 -9.33 4.34 6.42
C VAL A 59 -10.69 4.33 7.13
N MET A 60 -10.66 3.87 8.38
CA MET A 60 -11.71 4.11 9.34
C MET A 60 -11.25 5.27 10.23
N LEU A 61 -11.92 6.40 10.13
CA LEU A 61 -11.59 7.58 10.89
C LEU A 61 -12.57 7.73 12.04
N ALA A 62 -12.07 8.05 13.23
CA ALA A 62 -12.89 8.42 14.38
C ALA A 62 -12.67 9.88 14.72
N LYS A 63 -13.77 10.65 14.78
CA LYS A 63 -13.82 12.05 15.19
C LYS A 63 -14.62 12.16 16.46
N CYS A 64 -14.03 12.75 17.50
CA CYS A 64 -14.65 12.88 18.81
C CYS A 64 -14.98 14.34 19.14
N ASN A 65 -16.19 14.59 19.61
CA ASN A 65 -16.65 15.89 20.10
C ASN A 65 -17.17 15.74 21.54
N ILE A 66 -16.87 16.71 22.38
CA ILE A 66 -17.51 16.84 23.71
C ILE A 66 -18.84 17.58 23.53
N LEU A 67 -19.95 16.91 23.82
CA LEU A 67 -21.27 17.52 23.76
C LEU A 67 -21.63 18.26 25.09
N GLN A 68 -21.22 17.67 26.22
CA GLN A 68 -21.53 18.20 27.53
C GLN A 68 -20.52 17.71 28.57
N LYS A 69 -20.15 18.59 29.50
CA LYS A 69 -19.26 18.25 30.62
C LYS A 69 -19.80 18.92 31.90
N ASP A 70 -20.22 18.10 32.87
CA ASP A 70 -20.76 18.56 34.15
C ASP A 70 -19.93 18.01 35.29
N VAL A 71 -19.81 18.76 36.36
CA VAL A 71 -19.20 18.34 37.62
C VAL A 71 -20.29 18.11 38.66
N ALA A 72 -20.52 16.84 39.03
CA ALA A 72 -21.46 16.49 40.09
C ALA A 72 -20.82 16.78 41.46
N PRO A 73 -21.50 17.53 42.35
CA PRO A 73 -21.02 17.89 43.70
C PRO A 73 -21.13 16.69 44.65
N THR A 74 -20.44 15.60 44.36
CA THR A 74 -20.31 14.42 45.21
C THR A 74 -19.00 14.48 45.98
N THR A 75 -18.83 13.62 47.00
CA THR A 75 -17.58 13.49 47.75
C THR A 75 -16.98 12.09 47.50
N PRO A 76 -15.92 11.95 46.70
CA PRO A 76 -15.25 12.99 45.87
C PRO A 76 -16.12 13.48 44.69
N PRO A 77 -15.84 14.68 44.12
CA PRO A 77 -16.52 15.18 42.93
C PRO A 77 -16.37 14.21 41.75
N ARG A 78 -17.42 14.12 40.92
CA ARG A 78 -17.40 13.29 39.71
C ARG A 78 -17.69 14.13 38.47
N ILE A 79 -16.96 13.84 37.40
CA ILE A 79 -17.18 14.43 36.08
C ILE A 79 -18.14 13.52 35.32
N ASN A 80 -19.26 14.07 34.88
CA ASN A 80 -20.14 13.46 33.89
C ASN A 80 -19.86 14.09 32.54
N GLN A 81 -19.59 13.28 31.55
CA GLN A 81 -19.22 13.73 30.22
C GLN A 81 -20.03 12.99 29.15
N LYS A 82 -20.68 13.77 28.28
CA LYS A 82 -21.29 13.26 27.06
C LYS A 82 -20.38 13.57 25.90
N ILE A 83 -20.03 12.56 25.14
CA ILE A 83 -19.20 12.66 23.95
C ILE A 83 -19.93 12.07 22.75
N GLU A 84 -19.65 12.64 21.61
CA GLU A 84 -20.07 12.11 20.33
C GLU A 84 -18.84 11.57 19.61
N VAL A 85 -18.94 10.35 19.10
CA VAL A 85 -17.90 9.73 18.28
C VAL A 85 -18.50 9.42 16.93
N THR A 86 -18.02 10.09 15.89
CA THR A 86 -18.38 9.84 14.51
C THR A 86 -17.30 8.96 13.87
N PHE A 87 -17.70 7.79 13.42
CA PHE A 87 -16.87 6.88 12.63
C PHE A 87 -17.15 7.11 11.15
N ILE A 88 -16.10 7.28 10.36
CA ILE A 88 -16.18 7.57 8.94
C ILE A 88 -15.32 6.55 8.19
N LEU A 89 -15.87 5.94 7.15
CA LEU A 89 -15.14 5.09 6.22
C LEU A 89 -14.84 5.88 4.96
N GLY A 90 -13.57 5.94 4.58
CA GLY A 90 -13.12 6.73 3.45
C GLY A 90 -11.94 6.12 2.72
N ASP A 91 -11.65 6.71 1.57
CA ASP A 91 -10.50 6.42 0.73
C ASP A 91 -9.53 7.59 0.83
N ALA A 92 -8.37 7.34 1.39
CA ALA A 92 -7.34 8.34 1.59
C ALA A 92 -6.66 8.79 0.27
N VAL A 93 -6.71 7.97 -0.77
CA VAL A 93 -6.15 8.29 -2.09
C VAL A 93 -7.09 9.21 -2.88
N GLU A 94 -8.37 8.83 -2.94
CA GLU A 94 -9.38 9.61 -3.67
C GLU A 94 -9.97 10.76 -2.82
N ASN A 95 -9.56 10.88 -1.56
CA ASN A 95 -10.12 11.84 -0.59
C ASN A 95 -11.65 11.79 -0.54
N LYS A 96 -12.19 10.58 -0.48
CA LYS A 96 -13.63 10.34 -0.58
C LYS A 96 -14.17 9.62 0.64
N THR A 97 -15.31 10.09 1.16
CA THR A 97 -16.06 9.42 2.23
C THR A 97 -17.15 8.55 1.62
N TYR A 98 -17.25 7.31 2.09
CA TYR A 98 -18.25 6.36 1.61
C TYR A 98 -19.42 6.18 2.57
N ALA A 99 -19.13 6.07 3.88
CA ALA A 99 -20.18 5.93 4.88
C ALA A 99 -19.73 6.50 6.22
N SER A 100 -20.68 6.80 7.10
CA SER A 100 -20.39 7.22 8.47
C SER A 100 -21.48 6.79 9.43
N THR A 101 -21.12 6.62 10.69
CA THR A 101 -22.07 6.42 11.79
C THR A 101 -21.62 7.21 13.01
N THR A 102 -22.58 7.71 13.79
CA THR A 102 -22.30 8.51 14.97
C THR A 102 -22.89 7.86 16.20
N LEU A 103 -22.10 7.76 17.27
CA LEU A 103 -22.52 7.26 18.55
C LEU A 103 -22.43 8.35 19.61
N ALA A 104 -23.55 8.58 20.33
CA ALA A 104 -23.56 9.41 21.53
C ALA A 104 -23.24 8.53 22.73
N LEU A 105 -22.18 8.85 23.45
CA LEU A 105 -21.67 8.08 24.57
C LEU A 105 -21.71 8.94 25.84
N SER A 106 -21.92 8.30 26.99
CA SER A 106 -21.88 8.97 28.29
C SER A 106 -20.95 8.25 29.23
N GLY A 107 -20.15 8.99 29.97
CA GLY A 107 -19.25 8.41 30.96
C GLY A 107 -19.12 9.28 32.20
N ILE A 108 -19.01 8.61 33.36
CA ILE A 108 -18.79 9.25 34.65
C ILE A 108 -17.45 8.77 35.20
N GLY A 109 -16.64 9.70 35.70
CA GLY A 109 -15.34 9.41 36.28
C GLY A 109 -14.93 10.36 37.38
N ILE A 110 -13.94 9.99 38.18
CA ILE A 110 -13.32 10.84 39.20
C ILE A 110 -12.43 11.94 38.61
N ASN A 111 -12.12 11.83 37.33
CA ASN A 111 -11.44 12.84 36.51
C ASN A 111 -11.88 12.67 35.04
N GLU A 112 -11.47 13.61 34.20
CA GLU A 112 -11.83 13.64 32.78
C GLU A 112 -11.41 12.38 32.04
N THR A 113 -10.18 11.93 32.22
CA THR A 113 -9.68 10.69 31.60
C THR A 113 -10.53 9.46 31.93
N LYS A 114 -10.96 9.34 33.19
CA LYS A 114 -11.84 8.25 33.63
C LYS A 114 -13.24 8.37 33.06
N ALA A 115 -13.79 9.60 32.95
CA ALA A 115 -15.06 9.82 32.31
C ALA A 115 -15.01 9.43 30.81
N TRP A 116 -13.96 9.84 30.08
CA TRP A 116 -13.71 9.42 28.71
C TRP A 116 -13.61 7.90 28.58
N GLN A 117 -12.78 7.23 29.40
CA GLN A 117 -12.62 5.78 29.37
C GLN A 117 -13.93 5.04 29.61
N THR A 118 -14.73 5.52 30.56
CA THR A 118 -16.06 4.94 30.84
C THR A 118 -16.99 5.08 29.64
N ALA A 119 -17.04 6.25 29.01
CA ALA A 119 -17.84 6.48 27.82
C ALA A 119 -17.40 5.57 26.65
N ILE A 120 -16.09 5.52 26.33
CA ILE A 120 -15.56 4.70 25.23
C ILE A 120 -15.82 3.22 25.44
N ASN A 121 -15.75 2.73 26.68
CA ASN A 121 -16.02 1.32 27.00
C ASN A 121 -17.46 0.89 26.70
N THR A 122 -18.41 1.83 26.57
CA THR A 122 -19.79 1.53 26.16
C THR A 122 -19.90 1.17 24.66
N ILE A 123 -18.87 1.46 23.86
CA ILE A 123 -18.86 1.08 22.44
C ILE A 123 -18.85 -0.45 22.33
N LYS A 124 -19.88 -0.98 21.70
CA LYS A 124 -20.03 -2.40 21.39
C LYS A 124 -19.56 -2.66 19.95
N PRO A 125 -18.48 -3.41 19.70
CA PRO A 125 -17.98 -3.68 18.35
C PRO A 125 -18.99 -4.35 17.42
N ALA A 126 -19.90 -5.15 17.97
CA ALA A 126 -20.97 -5.82 17.24
C ALA A 126 -22.26 -4.98 17.10
N ASN A 127 -22.20 -3.64 17.28
CA ASN A 127 -23.36 -2.79 17.09
C ASN A 127 -23.84 -2.84 15.62
N PRO A 128 -25.15 -3.09 15.36
CA PRO A 128 -25.69 -3.15 14.00
C PRO A 128 -25.40 -1.90 13.13
N ALA A 129 -25.25 -0.74 13.76
CA ALA A 129 -24.89 0.48 13.05
C ALA A 129 -23.54 0.38 12.31
N PHE A 130 -22.60 -0.40 12.84
CA PHE A 130 -21.33 -0.64 12.14
C PHE A 130 -21.52 -1.57 10.96
N GLN A 131 -22.32 -2.64 11.10
CA GLN A 131 -22.62 -3.55 9.98
C GLN A 131 -23.28 -2.79 8.82
N GLN A 132 -24.25 -1.94 9.14
CA GLN A 132 -24.90 -1.08 8.13
C GLN A 132 -23.88 -0.15 7.47
N MET A 133 -23.05 0.53 8.25
CA MET A 133 -22.02 1.45 7.75
C MET A 133 -21.04 0.74 6.79
N PHE A 134 -20.58 -0.47 7.14
CA PHE A 134 -19.69 -1.24 6.27
C PHE A 134 -20.39 -1.71 4.99
N GLY A 135 -21.64 -2.14 5.08
CA GLY A 135 -22.45 -2.54 3.92
C GLY A 135 -22.66 -1.38 2.93
N GLU A 136 -23.04 -0.21 3.44
CA GLU A 136 -23.16 1.01 2.62
C GLU A 136 -21.84 1.43 1.99
N ALA A 137 -20.74 1.36 2.73
CA ALA A 137 -19.43 1.68 2.21
C ALA A 137 -19.01 0.73 1.08
N ALA A 138 -19.19 -0.57 1.25
CA ALA A 138 -18.87 -1.58 0.24
C ALA A 138 -19.60 -1.32 -1.08
N GLN A 139 -20.91 -1.07 -1.04
CA GLN A 139 -21.72 -0.77 -2.23
C GLN A 139 -21.25 0.52 -2.93
N LYS A 140 -20.95 1.58 -2.16
CA LYS A 140 -20.48 2.85 -2.74
C LYS A 140 -19.07 2.75 -3.31
N ILE A 141 -18.19 1.94 -2.71
CA ILE A 141 -16.84 1.67 -3.20
C ILE A 141 -16.94 0.92 -4.53
N GLU A 142 -17.73 -0.16 -4.59
CA GLU A 142 -17.93 -0.93 -5.80
C GLU A 142 -18.45 -0.05 -6.95
N SER A 143 -19.48 0.73 -6.71
CA SER A 143 -20.05 1.67 -7.70
C SER A 143 -19.00 2.67 -8.18
N PHE A 144 -18.28 3.30 -7.26
CA PHE A 144 -17.27 4.30 -7.59
C PHE A 144 -16.14 3.74 -8.46
N TYR A 145 -15.60 2.58 -8.10
CA TYR A 145 -14.50 1.99 -8.87
C TYR A 145 -14.98 1.43 -10.22
N SER A 146 -16.20 0.92 -10.30
CA SER A 146 -16.80 0.49 -11.57
C SER A 146 -16.95 1.66 -12.53
N GLU A 147 -17.47 2.78 -12.07
CA GLU A 147 -17.67 3.99 -12.87
C GLU A 147 -16.35 4.71 -13.23
N SER A 148 -15.37 4.70 -12.32
CA SER A 148 -14.12 5.45 -12.47
C SER A 148 -12.98 4.64 -13.09
N CYS A 149 -13.18 3.37 -13.40
CA CYS A 149 -12.14 2.42 -13.79
C CYS A 149 -11.23 2.91 -14.91
N GLU A 150 -11.82 3.31 -16.02
CA GLU A 150 -11.09 3.78 -17.20
C GLU A 150 -10.29 5.07 -16.89
N SER A 151 -10.84 5.95 -16.05
CA SER A 151 -10.17 7.18 -15.63
C SER A 151 -8.95 6.86 -14.75
N ILE A 152 -9.06 5.89 -13.82
CA ILE A 152 -7.96 5.46 -12.95
C ILE A 152 -6.83 4.88 -13.80
N ILE A 153 -7.14 3.99 -14.73
CA ILE A 153 -6.17 3.36 -15.62
C ILE A 153 -5.49 4.42 -16.52
N SER A 154 -6.26 5.34 -17.08
CA SER A 154 -5.73 6.42 -17.91
C SER A 154 -4.77 7.35 -17.16
N LYS A 155 -5.13 7.73 -15.92
CA LYS A 155 -4.24 8.52 -15.04
C LYS A 155 -2.95 7.78 -14.73
N ALA A 156 -3.02 6.49 -14.44
CA ALA A 156 -1.84 5.67 -14.18
C ALA A 156 -0.94 5.57 -15.42
N LYS A 157 -1.49 5.36 -16.62
CA LYS A 157 -0.72 5.36 -17.86
C LYS A 157 -0.04 6.72 -18.11
N THR A 158 -0.70 7.82 -17.77
CA THR A 158 -0.12 9.18 -17.85
C THR A 158 1.05 9.36 -16.86
N LEU A 159 0.91 8.87 -15.63
CA LEU A 159 2.00 8.85 -14.65
C LEU A 159 3.20 8.05 -15.15
N ALA A 160 2.96 6.87 -15.69
CA ALA A 160 4.02 6.03 -16.27
C ALA A 160 4.75 6.72 -17.42
N SER A 161 4.02 7.37 -18.33
CA SER A 161 4.58 8.13 -19.46
C SER A 161 5.43 9.33 -18.99
N SER A 162 5.17 9.87 -17.80
CA SER A 162 5.98 10.92 -17.18
C SER A 162 7.18 10.42 -16.38
N GLY A 163 7.51 9.12 -16.49
CA GLY A 163 8.64 8.50 -15.78
C GLY A 163 8.31 8.01 -14.36
N LYS A 164 7.06 8.10 -13.93
CA LYS A 164 6.58 7.74 -12.59
C LYS A 164 5.94 6.34 -12.58
N SER A 165 6.61 5.36 -13.18
CA SER A 165 6.06 4.00 -13.36
C SER A 165 5.69 3.33 -12.05
N TYR A 166 6.50 3.48 -10.99
CA TYR A 166 6.19 2.86 -9.68
C TYR A 166 4.98 3.50 -9.00
N GLU A 167 4.80 4.83 -9.10
CA GLU A 167 3.59 5.51 -8.61
C GLU A 167 2.34 5.05 -9.39
N ALA A 168 2.46 4.89 -10.70
CA ALA A 168 1.40 4.37 -11.55
C ALA A 168 0.99 2.94 -11.14
N ILE A 169 1.96 2.04 -10.99
CA ILE A 169 1.73 0.66 -10.56
C ILE A 169 1.07 0.63 -9.18
N ALA A 170 1.58 1.40 -8.20
CA ALA A 170 1.01 1.48 -6.87
C ALA A 170 -0.46 1.95 -6.90
N SER A 171 -0.77 2.95 -7.73
CA SER A 171 -2.13 3.44 -7.92
C SER A 171 -3.07 2.36 -8.48
N LEU A 172 -2.64 1.61 -9.48
CA LEU A 172 -3.43 0.51 -10.06
C LEU A 172 -3.63 -0.65 -9.09
N MET A 173 -2.57 -1.03 -8.38
CA MET A 173 -2.62 -2.11 -7.38
C MET A 173 -3.47 -1.75 -6.16
N SER A 174 -3.82 -0.49 -5.96
CA SER A 174 -4.69 -0.05 -4.88
C SER A 174 -6.19 -0.12 -5.23
N VAL A 175 -6.55 -0.51 -6.46
CA VAL A 175 -7.95 -0.81 -6.83
C VAL A 175 -8.41 -2.03 -6.03
N PRO A 176 -9.54 -1.95 -5.30
CA PRO A 176 -10.00 -3.07 -4.48
C PRO A 176 -10.56 -4.21 -5.33
N ASP A 177 -10.28 -5.43 -4.92
CA ASP A 177 -10.72 -6.64 -5.62
C ASP A 177 -12.24 -6.90 -5.55
N ILE A 178 -12.96 -6.22 -4.66
CA ILE A 178 -14.43 -6.23 -4.66
C ILE A 178 -15.01 -5.75 -6.00
N CYS A 179 -14.27 -4.91 -6.73
CA CYS A 179 -14.61 -4.45 -8.08
C CYS A 179 -13.93 -5.32 -9.12
N HIS A 180 -14.26 -6.61 -9.16
CA HIS A 180 -13.55 -7.64 -9.92
C HIS A 180 -13.13 -7.22 -11.32
N ASP A 181 -14.05 -6.72 -12.15
CA ASP A 181 -13.77 -6.32 -13.54
C ASP A 181 -12.76 -5.16 -13.62
N CYS A 182 -12.87 -4.18 -12.74
CA CYS A 182 -11.93 -3.06 -12.70
C CYS A 182 -10.58 -3.49 -12.12
N TYR A 183 -10.58 -4.35 -11.11
CA TYR A 183 -9.37 -4.91 -10.53
C TYR A 183 -8.54 -5.67 -11.56
N GLU A 184 -9.17 -6.54 -12.35
CA GLU A 184 -8.48 -7.30 -13.40
C GLU A 184 -7.87 -6.40 -14.47
N LYS A 185 -8.62 -5.40 -14.94
CA LYS A 185 -8.10 -4.40 -15.89
C LYS A 185 -6.96 -3.58 -15.31
N ALA A 186 -7.06 -3.19 -14.04
CA ALA A 186 -6.00 -2.44 -13.35
C ALA A 186 -4.74 -3.28 -13.17
N MET A 187 -4.88 -4.58 -12.81
CA MET A 187 -3.73 -5.49 -12.68
C MET A 187 -3.06 -5.75 -14.04
N ALA A 188 -3.83 -5.92 -15.10
CA ALA A 188 -3.30 -6.04 -16.46
C ALA A 188 -2.50 -4.80 -16.88
N ALA A 189 -3.05 -3.60 -16.63
CA ALA A 189 -2.38 -2.34 -16.92
C ALA A 189 -1.12 -2.14 -16.05
N ALA A 190 -1.14 -2.55 -14.80
CA ALA A 190 0.05 -2.52 -13.93
C ALA A 190 1.17 -3.43 -14.45
N GLY A 191 0.81 -4.63 -14.92
CA GLY A 191 1.75 -5.55 -15.56
C GLY A 191 2.36 -4.98 -16.84
N GLU A 192 1.55 -4.34 -17.68
CA GLU A 192 2.01 -3.66 -18.90
C GLU A 192 3.00 -2.52 -18.57
N ILE A 193 2.69 -1.66 -17.61
CA ILE A 193 3.56 -0.57 -17.18
C ILE A 193 4.87 -1.12 -16.60
N TYR A 194 4.81 -2.19 -15.81
CA TYR A 194 5.99 -2.81 -15.24
C TYR A 194 6.90 -3.39 -16.32
N GLN A 195 6.33 -4.11 -17.31
CA GLN A 195 7.10 -4.64 -18.44
C GLN A 195 7.75 -3.53 -19.26
N ASN A 196 7.00 -2.48 -19.60
CA ASN A 196 7.53 -1.32 -20.33
C ASN A 196 8.70 -0.63 -19.58
N LYS A 197 8.63 -0.59 -18.25
CA LYS A 197 9.73 -0.06 -17.42
C LYS A 197 10.98 -0.94 -17.52
N ILE A 198 10.83 -2.26 -17.42
CA ILE A 198 11.92 -3.23 -17.59
C ILE A 198 12.56 -3.08 -18.97
N ASP A 199 11.75 -2.98 -20.00
CA ASP A 199 12.24 -2.86 -21.38
C ASP A 199 12.98 -1.55 -21.61
N SER A 200 12.47 -0.45 -21.08
CA SER A 200 13.12 0.87 -21.17
C SER A 200 14.46 0.90 -20.42
N ASP A 201 14.50 0.35 -19.22
CA ASP A 201 15.73 0.27 -18.42
C ASP A 201 16.77 -0.62 -19.09
N GLY A 202 16.34 -1.77 -19.60
CA GLY A 202 17.20 -2.69 -20.34
C GLY A 202 17.78 -2.07 -21.61
N ALA A 203 16.96 -1.34 -22.37
CA ALA A 203 17.44 -0.61 -23.56
C ALA A 203 18.48 0.48 -23.22
N ALA A 204 18.27 1.20 -22.11
CA ALA A 204 19.22 2.21 -21.65
C ALA A 204 20.56 1.57 -21.21
N LEU A 205 20.51 0.45 -20.51
CA LEU A 205 21.70 -0.32 -20.10
C LEU A 205 22.44 -0.89 -21.30
N LEU A 206 21.73 -1.46 -22.28
CA LEU A 206 22.31 -1.95 -23.53
C LEU A 206 23.01 -0.83 -24.31
N ALA A 207 22.39 0.34 -24.39
CA ALA A 207 23.02 1.50 -25.03
C ALA A 207 24.33 1.91 -24.34
N LYS A 208 24.36 1.91 -22.99
CA LYS A 208 25.59 2.16 -22.21
C LYS A 208 26.65 1.09 -22.48
N ALA A 209 26.27 -0.18 -22.53
CA ALA A 209 27.20 -1.28 -22.84
C ALA A 209 27.79 -1.14 -24.25
N LYS A 210 26.95 -0.86 -25.26
CA LYS A 210 27.38 -0.62 -26.64
C LYS A 210 28.36 0.57 -26.71
N ASN A 211 28.07 1.66 -26.01
CA ASN A 211 28.95 2.82 -25.94
C ASN A 211 30.29 2.51 -25.26
N ALA A 212 30.27 1.82 -24.14
CA ALA A 212 31.51 1.42 -23.42
C ALA A 212 32.44 0.60 -24.32
N TRP A 213 31.89 -0.38 -25.03
CA TRP A 213 32.62 -1.18 -25.99
C TRP A 213 33.09 -0.42 -27.23
N ALA A 214 32.31 0.53 -27.74
CA ALA A 214 32.67 1.34 -28.89
C ALA A 214 33.79 2.34 -28.58
N VAL A 215 33.86 2.87 -27.37
CA VAL A 215 34.92 3.82 -26.92
C VAL A 215 36.24 3.11 -26.73
N SER A 216 36.24 1.91 -26.19
CA SER A 216 37.47 1.15 -25.91
C SER A 216 37.18 -0.36 -26.16
N ALA A 217 37.59 -0.82 -27.36
CA ALA A 217 37.41 -2.23 -27.73
C ALA A 217 38.56 -3.11 -27.22
N ASP A 218 38.90 -2.93 -25.92
CA ASP A 218 39.93 -3.60 -25.17
C ASP A 218 39.38 -4.20 -23.85
N GLU A 219 40.23 -4.67 -22.94
CA GLU A 219 39.83 -5.26 -21.66
C GLU A 219 39.01 -4.30 -20.79
N ASN A 220 39.36 -3.01 -20.77
CA ASN A 220 38.66 -2.01 -19.93
C ASN A 220 37.26 -1.74 -20.47
N GLY A 221 37.12 -1.55 -21.78
CA GLY A 221 35.82 -1.37 -22.42
C GLY A 221 34.94 -2.61 -22.33
N ALA A 222 35.55 -3.80 -22.40
CA ALA A 222 34.87 -5.07 -22.21
C ALA A 222 34.34 -5.22 -20.76
N ASP A 223 35.15 -4.93 -19.76
CA ASP A 223 34.74 -5.00 -18.35
C ASP A 223 33.60 -4.02 -18.02
N LEU A 224 33.68 -2.81 -18.55
CA LEU A 224 32.65 -1.78 -18.36
C LEU A 224 31.35 -2.14 -19.09
N ALA A 225 31.43 -2.65 -20.32
CA ALA A 225 30.27 -3.11 -21.07
C ALA A 225 29.57 -4.25 -20.33
N MET A 226 30.34 -5.21 -19.78
CA MET A 226 29.79 -6.35 -19.05
C MET A 226 29.08 -5.93 -17.76
N THR A 227 29.61 -4.92 -17.08
CA THR A 227 28.91 -4.35 -15.91
C THR A 227 27.49 -3.92 -16.24
N TYR A 228 27.30 -3.22 -17.36
CA TYR A 228 25.94 -2.83 -17.80
C TYR A 228 25.11 -4.00 -18.32
N LEU A 229 25.72 -4.95 -19.04
CA LEU A 229 25.00 -6.13 -19.54
C LEU A 229 24.47 -7.01 -18.41
N ASN A 230 25.23 -7.15 -17.31
CA ASN A 230 24.82 -7.91 -16.13
C ASN A 230 23.60 -7.31 -15.40
N GLU A 231 23.33 -6.02 -15.57
CA GLU A 231 22.17 -5.37 -14.96
C GLU A 231 20.90 -5.52 -15.79
N ILE A 232 20.98 -5.99 -17.05
CA ILE A 232 19.82 -6.14 -17.93
C ILE A 232 18.97 -7.33 -17.46
N PRO A 233 17.69 -7.12 -17.10
CA PRO A 233 16.82 -8.21 -16.71
C PRO A 233 16.56 -9.17 -17.86
N VAL A 234 16.49 -10.45 -17.56
CA VAL A 234 16.21 -11.52 -18.58
C VAL A 234 14.84 -11.37 -19.24
N THR A 235 13.89 -10.74 -18.52
CA THR A 235 12.55 -10.45 -19.03
C THR A 235 12.50 -9.20 -19.92
N SER A 236 13.61 -8.48 -20.06
CA SER A 236 13.69 -7.32 -20.94
C SER A 236 13.76 -7.73 -22.41
N ALA A 237 13.05 -7.00 -23.25
CA ALA A 237 13.15 -7.15 -24.71
C ALA A 237 14.59 -6.95 -25.25
N SER A 238 15.43 -6.21 -24.52
CA SER A 238 16.84 -5.98 -24.88
C SER A 238 17.78 -7.12 -24.49
N PHE A 239 17.28 -8.17 -23.85
CA PHE A 239 18.13 -9.24 -23.30
C PHE A 239 18.85 -10.04 -24.38
N SER A 240 18.15 -10.40 -25.47
CA SER A 240 18.75 -11.12 -26.61
C SER A 240 19.89 -10.35 -27.27
N ASP A 241 19.71 -9.05 -27.46
CA ASP A 241 20.75 -8.16 -27.99
C ASP A 241 21.94 -8.02 -27.03
N ALA A 242 21.69 -8.08 -25.73
CA ALA A 242 22.73 -8.07 -24.72
C ALA A 242 23.59 -9.34 -24.77
N GLU A 243 23.00 -10.50 -24.94
CA GLU A 243 23.72 -11.77 -25.15
C GLU A 243 24.53 -11.75 -26.44
N GLU A 244 23.97 -11.19 -27.52
CA GLU A 244 24.69 -11.06 -28.78
C GLU A 244 25.93 -10.16 -28.64
N LEU A 245 25.80 -8.99 -27.98
CA LEU A 245 26.92 -8.10 -27.72
C LEU A 245 27.99 -8.77 -26.85
N ALA A 246 27.60 -9.49 -25.79
CA ALA A 246 28.52 -10.25 -24.94
C ALA A 246 29.32 -11.29 -25.76
N ASN A 247 28.66 -11.97 -26.69
CA ASN A 247 29.31 -12.94 -27.58
C ASN A 247 30.28 -12.27 -28.56
N VAL A 248 29.95 -11.10 -29.09
CA VAL A 248 30.83 -10.30 -29.97
C VAL A 248 32.08 -9.86 -29.21
N ILE A 249 31.94 -9.40 -27.98
CA ILE A 249 33.04 -9.02 -27.10
C ILE A 249 33.94 -10.22 -26.84
N SER A 250 33.38 -11.35 -26.43
CA SER A 250 34.09 -12.60 -26.12
C SER A 250 34.96 -13.09 -27.28
N LYS A 251 34.46 -13.02 -28.52
CA LYS A 251 35.18 -13.43 -29.73
C LYS A 251 36.41 -12.57 -30.04
N LYS A 252 36.42 -11.29 -29.56
CA LYS A 252 37.57 -10.37 -29.78
C LYS A 252 38.65 -10.47 -28.72
N MET A 253 38.38 -11.11 -27.60
CA MET A 253 39.36 -11.22 -26.50
C MET A 253 40.40 -12.28 -26.79
N SER A 254 41.66 -12.06 -26.34
CA SER A 254 42.73 -13.05 -26.46
C SER A 254 42.50 -14.27 -25.52
N SER A 255 43.11 -15.42 -25.82
CA SER A 255 42.84 -16.72 -25.13
C SER A 255 43.03 -16.66 -23.60
N GLU A 256 43.96 -15.86 -23.05
CA GLU A 256 44.12 -15.68 -21.60
C GLU A 256 42.99 -14.82 -21.00
N LYS A 257 42.55 -13.82 -21.76
CA LYS A 257 41.43 -12.95 -21.40
C LYS A 257 40.07 -13.65 -21.60
N GLU A 258 40.00 -14.55 -22.57
CA GLU A 258 38.82 -15.37 -22.84
C GLU A 258 38.45 -16.28 -21.65
N ARG A 259 39.42 -16.73 -20.86
CA ARG A 259 39.17 -17.52 -19.65
C ARG A 259 38.49 -16.69 -18.55
N LYS A 260 38.92 -15.44 -18.34
CA LYS A 260 38.24 -14.48 -17.41
C LYS A 260 36.81 -14.14 -17.87
N TRP A 261 36.63 -13.97 -19.17
CA TRP A 261 35.32 -13.73 -19.76
C TRP A 261 34.37 -14.90 -19.59
N LYS A 262 34.80 -16.12 -19.84
CA LYS A 262 33.99 -17.33 -19.63
C LYS A 262 33.54 -17.42 -18.16
N LEU A 263 34.39 -17.07 -17.23
CA LEU A 263 34.02 -17.04 -15.81
C LEU A 263 32.94 -15.98 -15.53
N LYS A 264 33.12 -14.76 -16.03
CA LYS A 264 32.10 -13.68 -15.90
C LYS A 264 30.78 -14.00 -16.59
N MET A 265 30.83 -14.65 -17.75
CA MET A 265 29.63 -15.13 -18.41
C MET A 265 28.93 -16.24 -17.66
N GLN A 266 29.67 -17.11 -16.99
CA GLN A 266 29.11 -18.14 -16.14
C GLN A 266 28.45 -17.52 -14.89
N GLU A 267 29.10 -16.58 -14.23
CA GLU A 267 28.50 -15.80 -13.12
C GLU A 267 27.23 -15.09 -13.57
N TYR A 268 27.23 -14.48 -14.76
CA TYR A 268 26.05 -13.86 -15.36
C TYR A 268 24.88 -14.84 -15.57
N GLN A 269 25.16 -16.03 -16.09
CA GLN A 269 24.15 -17.07 -16.31
C GLN A 269 23.62 -17.65 -14.98
N ASP A 270 24.49 -17.81 -13.99
CA ASP A 270 24.12 -18.29 -12.65
C ASP A 270 23.28 -17.25 -11.89
N GLU A 271 23.64 -15.98 -11.97
CA GLU A 271 22.86 -14.88 -11.42
C GLU A 271 21.52 -14.71 -12.12
N LYS A 272 21.47 -14.92 -13.44
CA LYS A 272 20.25 -15.00 -14.23
C LYS A 272 19.30 -16.07 -13.69
N ALA A 273 19.78 -17.29 -13.49
CA ALA A 273 18.97 -18.38 -12.99
C ALA A 273 18.44 -18.14 -11.55
N PHE A 274 19.16 -17.35 -10.76
CA PHE A 274 18.72 -16.92 -9.44
C PHE A 274 17.63 -15.84 -9.52
N ARG A 275 17.78 -14.84 -10.39
CA ARG A 275 16.80 -13.75 -10.57
C ARG A 275 15.47 -14.24 -11.13
N ASP A 276 15.49 -15.19 -12.05
CA ASP A 276 14.27 -15.79 -12.62
C ASP A 276 13.37 -16.44 -11.56
N ARG A 277 13.93 -16.92 -10.46
CA ARG A 277 13.17 -17.50 -9.35
C ARG A 277 12.56 -16.44 -8.42
N ASP A 278 13.21 -15.30 -8.28
CA ASP A 278 12.87 -14.29 -7.26
C ASP A 278 11.96 -13.17 -7.82
N GLN A 279 12.10 -12.85 -9.11
CA GLN A 279 11.34 -11.76 -9.74
C GLN A 279 9.88 -12.06 -10.00
N ALA A 280 9.52 -13.33 -9.99
CA ALA A 280 8.18 -13.74 -10.42
C ALA A 280 7.04 -13.21 -9.54
N ASN A 281 7.27 -12.77 -8.31
CA ASN A 281 6.04 -12.61 -7.52
C ASN A 281 5.87 -11.61 -6.41
N SER A 282 6.79 -10.97 -5.77
CA SER A 282 6.19 -10.32 -4.61
C SER A 282 6.85 -9.07 -4.06
N HIS A 283 8.14 -8.93 -4.16
CA HIS A 283 8.81 -7.92 -3.33
C HIS A 283 8.53 -6.48 -3.80
N ALA A 284 8.64 -6.23 -5.10
CA ALA A 284 8.37 -4.88 -5.65
C ALA A 284 6.89 -4.48 -5.52
N ARG A 285 5.97 -5.44 -5.66
CA ARG A 285 4.52 -5.22 -5.47
C ARG A 285 4.22 -4.76 -4.04
N SER A 286 4.68 -5.50 -3.05
CA SER A 286 4.38 -5.22 -1.65
C SER A 286 4.98 -3.90 -1.18
N MET A 287 6.23 -3.62 -1.53
CA MET A 287 6.93 -2.43 -1.03
C MET A 287 6.41 -1.12 -1.63
N ALA A 288 6.13 -1.09 -2.94
CA ALA A 288 5.58 0.10 -3.58
C ALA A 288 4.17 0.43 -3.08
N THR A 289 3.33 -0.59 -2.91
CA THR A 289 1.97 -0.43 -2.37
C THR A 289 1.99 0.04 -0.92
N ILE A 290 2.86 -0.53 -0.10
CA ILE A 290 3.01 -0.17 1.33
C ILE A 290 3.46 1.29 1.47
N ALA A 291 4.46 1.72 0.73
CA ALA A 291 4.98 3.08 0.83
C ALA A 291 3.98 4.13 0.33
N ALA A 292 3.30 3.87 -0.79
CA ALA A 292 2.32 4.79 -1.35
C ALA A 292 1.08 4.93 -0.46
N ALA A 293 0.51 3.82 0.00
CA ALA A 293 -0.70 3.85 0.83
C ALA A 293 -0.45 4.52 2.20
N ARG A 294 0.70 4.25 2.84
CA ARG A 294 1.06 4.91 4.10
C ARG A 294 1.18 6.42 3.96
N SER A 295 1.94 6.89 2.98
CA SER A 295 2.13 8.34 2.74
C SER A 295 0.82 9.05 2.43
N VAL A 296 -0.09 8.40 1.72
CA VAL A 296 -1.40 8.97 1.37
C VAL A 296 -2.34 9.00 2.58
N ALA A 297 -2.36 7.94 3.39
CA ALA A 297 -3.19 7.91 4.61
C ALA A 297 -2.76 8.97 5.63
N GLU A 298 -1.45 9.16 5.81
CA GLU A 298 -0.90 10.21 6.68
C GLU A 298 -1.29 11.62 6.17
N LYS A 299 -1.11 11.90 4.87
CA LYS A 299 -1.50 13.18 4.26
C LYS A 299 -3.01 13.44 4.30
N TRP A 300 -3.82 12.39 4.12
CA TRP A 300 -5.27 12.53 4.21
C TRP A 300 -5.70 12.85 5.64
N ALA A 301 -5.09 12.20 6.64
CA ALA A 301 -5.36 12.49 8.05
C ALA A 301 -4.96 13.92 8.45
N GLU A 302 -3.83 14.43 7.95
CA GLU A 302 -3.35 15.79 8.19
C GLU A 302 -4.27 16.86 7.57
N ASN A 303 -4.88 16.57 6.41
CA ASN A 303 -5.75 17.51 5.70
C ASN A 303 -7.21 17.51 6.17
N GLN A 304 -7.58 16.70 7.17
CA GLN A 304 -8.93 16.73 7.72
C GLN A 304 -9.12 17.98 8.61
N PRO A 305 -10.27 18.68 8.51
CA PRO A 305 -10.50 19.90 9.27
C PRO A 305 -10.41 19.65 10.79
N GLU A 306 -9.64 20.47 11.49
CA GLU A 306 -9.55 20.43 12.95
C GLU A 306 -10.93 20.54 13.59
N THR A 307 -11.21 19.65 14.52
CA THR A 307 -12.46 19.68 15.29
C THR A 307 -12.39 20.82 16.31
N LYS A 308 -13.08 21.92 16.04
CA LYS A 308 -13.26 22.97 17.05
C LYS A 308 -14.21 22.45 18.13
N VAL A 309 -13.72 22.31 19.34
CA VAL A 309 -14.53 22.02 20.53
C VAL A 309 -15.10 23.33 21.04
N TYR A 310 -16.42 23.47 20.97
CA TYR A 310 -17.10 24.63 21.59
C TYR A 310 -17.42 24.29 23.05
N TYR A 311 -16.82 25.02 23.98
CA TYR A 311 -17.21 25.01 25.37
C TYR A 311 -18.35 26.03 25.53
N ASN A 312 -19.55 25.58 25.90
CA ASN A 312 -20.57 26.46 26.44
C ASN A 312 -20.31 26.59 27.94
N TRP A 313 -20.01 27.79 28.37
CA TRP A 313 -19.84 28.18 29.77
C TRP A 313 -21.21 28.32 30.45
#